data_45ca4e84af2f2529b02a1a9a0433c0b3
#
_entry.id   45ca4e84af2f2529b02a1a9a0433c0b3
#
_cell.length_a   1.000
_cell.length_b   1.000
_cell.length_c   1.000
_cell.angle_alpha   90.00
_cell.angle_beta   90.00
_cell.angle_gamma   90.00
#
_symmetry.space_group_name_H-M   'P 1'
#
loop_
_entity.id
_entity.type
_entity.pdbx_description
1 polymer ?
#
loop_
_entity_poly.entity_id
_entity_poly.type
_entity_poly.pdbx_seq_one_letter_code
_entity_poly.pdbx_strand_id
1 'polypeptide(L)'
;MTERPGLEPGLPPEEFDRWYWTVAELRIGARSLGVGTSGRKAELAARVRAALAGEDPPERSTPSPRDTLDAVLTPETVVHPPQRLTRALRTFMEEHCGPGFRFDRHMRELFGSGSGRSDLRLADAVDVWFRTRDEPADVIDPVFEYNRFVRDWRSTHPGAAHAEVVAAWRAHRSAPRDRPARSHHPRPGGPRWARGRLRR
;
A
#
# COMPACT_ATOMS: atom_id res chain seq x y z
N MET A 1 -24.94 -10.37 -18.70
CA MET A 1 -23.99 -10.39 -17.55
C MET A 1 -22.63 -10.77 -18.13
N THR A 2 -21.65 -9.90 -18.03
CA THR A 2 -20.29 -10.19 -18.52
C THR A 2 -19.65 -11.16 -17.54
N GLU A 3 -19.34 -12.37 -17.98
CA GLU A 3 -18.65 -13.37 -17.18
C GLU A 3 -17.21 -12.89 -16.92
N ARG A 4 -16.71 -13.11 -15.70
CA ARG A 4 -15.36 -12.73 -15.31
C ARG A 4 -14.35 -13.63 -16.03
N PRO A 5 -13.42 -13.06 -16.83
CA PRO A 5 -12.46 -13.86 -17.57
C PRO A 5 -11.42 -14.52 -16.66
N GLY A 6 -10.80 -15.60 -17.13
CA GLY A 6 -9.59 -16.15 -16.53
C GLY A 6 -8.40 -15.21 -16.74
N LEU A 7 -7.43 -15.24 -15.82
CA LEU A 7 -6.18 -14.51 -15.98
C LEU A 7 -5.17 -15.38 -16.74
N GLU A 8 -5.31 -15.37 -18.07
CA GLU A 8 -4.57 -16.23 -19.00
C GLU A 8 -3.81 -15.41 -20.05
N PRO A 9 -2.80 -15.97 -20.72
CA PRO A 9 -2.16 -15.35 -21.86
C PRO A 9 -3.19 -14.96 -22.93
N GLY A 10 -3.13 -13.72 -23.40
CA GLY A 10 -4.07 -13.18 -24.40
C GLY A 10 -5.24 -12.39 -23.81
N LEU A 11 -5.40 -12.32 -22.48
CA LEU A 11 -6.34 -11.38 -21.87
C LEU A 11 -5.91 -9.94 -22.20
N PRO A 12 -6.78 -9.09 -22.81
CA PRO A 12 -6.44 -7.71 -23.08
C PRO A 12 -6.12 -6.93 -21.79
N PRO A 13 -5.08 -6.08 -21.77
CA PRO A 13 -4.72 -5.28 -20.60
C PRO A 13 -5.88 -4.43 -20.07
N GLU A 14 -6.71 -3.89 -20.96
CA GLU A 14 -7.89 -3.09 -20.62
C GLU A 14 -8.93 -3.94 -19.89
N GLU A 15 -9.10 -5.19 -20.30
CA GLU A 15 -10.00 -6.12 -19.64
C GLU A 15 -9.43 -6.54 -18.28
N PHE A 16 -8.11 -6.77 -18.17
CA PHE A 16 -7.46 -7.00 -16.89
C PHE A 16 -7.75 -5.88 -15.88
N ASP A 17 -7.68 -4.63 -16.30
CA ASP A 17 -7.89 -3.45 -15.45
C ASP A 17 -9.35 -3.33 -14.94
N ARG A 18 -10.31 -3.96 -15.60
CA ARG A 18 -11.73 -3.93 -15.21
C ARG A 18 -12.06 -4.82 -14.01
N TRP A 19 -11.18 -5.74 -13.63
CA TRP A 19 -11.48 -6.73 -12.62
C TRP A 19 -10.61 -6.59 -11.37
N TYR A 20 -11.18 -7.01 -10.23
CA TYR A 20 -10.41 -7.14 -9.01
C TYR A 20 -9.69 -8.50 -9.01
N TRP A 21 -8.35 -8.48 -8.90
CA TRP A 21 -7.53 -9.68 -8.80
C TRP A 21 -6.99 -9.83 -7.38
N THR A 22 -7.12 -11.03 -6.81
CA THR A 22 -6.45 -11.38 -5.55
C THR A 22 -4.96 -11.67 -5.79
N VAL A 23 -4.15 -11.64 -4.73
CA VAL A 23 -2.72 -12.00 -4.83
C VAL A 23 -2.53 -13.44 -5.34
N ALA A 24 -3.43 -14.36 -4.94
CA ALA A 24 -3.39 -15.74 -5.40
C ALA A 24 -3.62 -15.85 -6.92
N GLU A 25 -4.64 -15.18 -7.44
CA GLU A 25 -4.95 -15.15 -8.87
C GLU A 25 -3.81 -14.49 -9.66
N LEU A 26 -3.28 -13.35 -9.18
CA LEU A 26 -2.14 -12.69 -9.80
C LEU A 26 -0.90 -13.59 -9.85
N ARG A 27 -0.64 -14.39 -8.82
CA ARG A 27 0.47 -15.35 -8.82
C ARG A 27 0.27 -16.47 -9.82
N ILE A 28 -0.96 -16.95 -10.00
CA ILE A 28 -1.29 -17.96 -11.00
C ILE A 28 -1.08 -17.37 -12.40
N GLY A 29 -1.67 -16.20 -12.68
CA GLY A 29 -1.50 -15.52 -13.97
C GLY A 29 -0.05 -15.15 -14.27
N ALA A 30 0.72 -14.71 -13.29
CA ALA A 30 2.14 -14.43 -13.46
C ALA A 30 2.93 -15.69 -13.88
N ARG A 31 2.60 -16.87 -13.32
CA ARG A 31 3.23 -18.14 -13.74
C ARG A 31 2.86 -18.50 -15.18
N SER A 32 1.58 -18.37 -15.55
CA SER A 32 1.13 -18.69 -16.92
C SER A 32 1.75 -17.74 -17.96
N LEU A 33 2.06 -16.52 -17.59
CA LEU A 33 2.72 -15.51 -18.42
C LEU A 33 4.27 -15.59 -18.35
N GLY A 34 4.85 -16.50 -17.58
CA GLY A 34 6.30 -16.65 -17.45
C GLY A 34 7.01 -15.52 -16.69
N VAL A 35 6.27 -14.71 -15.90
CA VAL A 35 6.84 -13.59 -15.14
C VAL A 35 6.94 -13.87 -13.65
N GLY A 36 7.76 -13.09 -12.96
CA GLY A 36 8.05 -13.31 -11.53
C GLY A 36 6.82 -13.17 -10.63
N THR A 37 6.64 -14.10 -9.68
CA THR A 37 5.48 -14.21 -8.78
C THR A 37 5.65 -13.52 -7.42
N SER A 38 6.83 -12.95 -7.15
CA SER A 38 7.17 -12.28 -5.89
C SER A 38 6.81 -10.79 -5.89
N GLY A 39 6.74 -10.18 -4.72
CA GLY A 39 6.47 -8.75 -4.56
C GLY A 39 5.11 -8.44 -3.95
N ARG A 40 4.83 -7.16 -3.75
CA ARG A 40 3.56 -6.65 -3.25
C ARG A 40 2.47 -6.79 -4.32
N LYS A 41 1.20 -6.76 -3.90
CA LYS A 41 0.05 -6.89 -4.81
C LYS A 41 0.12 -5.91 -5.99
N ALA A 42 0.46 -4.66 -5.75
CA ALA A 42 0.54 -3.63 -6.79
C ALA A 42 1.67 -3.91 -7.79
N GLU A 43 2.85 -4.30 -7.31
CA GLU A 43 4.01 -4.66 -8.17
C GLU A 43 3.70 -5.89 -9.02
N LEU A 44 3.06 -6.89 -8.41
CA LEU A 44 2.65 -8.11 -9.10
C LEU A 44 1.59 -7.82 -10.17
N ALA A 45 0.60 -6.97 -9.86
CA ALA A 45 -0.42 -6.55 -10.81
C ALA A 45 0.19 -5.76 -11.98
N ALA A 46 1.10 -4.81 -11.70
CA ALA A 46 1.79 -4.05 -12.74
C ALA A 46 2.62 -4.96 -13.67
N ARG A 47 3.30 -5.96 -13.10
CA ARG A 47 4.09 -6.93 -13.87
C ARG A 47 3.22 -7.82 -14.76
N VAL A 48 2.11 -8.31 -14.23
CA VAL A 48 1.14 -9.10 -15.00
C VAL A 48 0.55 -8.26 -16.13
N ARG A 49 0.17 -7.01 -15.83
CA ARG A 49 -0.38 -6.10 -16.84
C ARG A 49 0.61 -5.81 -17.97
N ALA A 50 1.88 -5.53 -17.63
CA ALA A 50 2.93 -5.32 -18.61
C ALA A 50 3.13 -6.56 -19.51
N ALA A 51 3.17 -7.76 -18.91
CA ALA A 51 3.28 -9.01 -19.67
C ALA A 51 2.09 -9.25 -20.61
N LEU A 52 0.86 -8.90 -20.19
CA LEU A 52 -0.33 -8.97 -21.04
C LEU A 52 -0.27 -7.95 -22.19
N ALA A 53 0.36 -6.81 -21.98
CA ALA A 53 0.58 -5.78 -23.01
C ALA A 53 1.76 -6.10 -23.94
N GLY A 54 2.54 -7.15 -23.66
CA GLY A 54 3.79 -7.42 -24.39
C GLY A 54 4.89 -6.41 -24.09
N GLU A 55 4.78 -5.71 -22.96
CA GLU A 55 5.76 -4.71 -22.48
C GLU A 55 6.74 -5.37 -21.51
N ASP A 56 7.95 -4.82 -21.42
CA ASP A 56 8.91 -5.25 -20.40
C ASP A 56 8.37 -4.97 -18.99
N PRO A 57 8.38 -5.98 -18.11
CA PRO A 57 7.91 -5.79 -16.77
C PRO A 57 8.76 -4.76 -16.02
N PRO A 58 8.16 -3.89 -15.18
CA PRO A 58 8.90 -2.93 -14.40
C PRO A 58 9.96 -3.64 -13.56
N GLU A 59 11.18 -3.07 -13.51
CA GLU A 59 12.28 -3.60 -12.74
C GLU A 59 11.86 -3.91 -11.30
N ARG A 60 12.33 -5.02 -10.78
CA ARG A 60 12.15 -5.34 -9.37
C ARG A 60 12.87 -4.29 -8.55
N SER A 61 12.16 -3.62 -7.66
CA SER A 61 12.83 -2.93 -6.56
C SER A 61 13.56 -4.00 -5.73
N THR A 62 14.86 -4.15 -5.99
CA THR A 62 15.72 -4.99 -5.16
C THR A 62 15.71 -4.40 -3.74
N PRO A 63 15.47 -5.23 -2.71
CA PRO A 63 15.63 -4.77 -1.33
C PRO A 63 17.02 -4.20 -1.18
N SER A 64 17.13 -2.90 -0.87
CA SER A 64 18.43 -2.30 -0.60
C SER A 64 19.01 -2.92 0.68
N PRO A 65 20.33 -3.19 0.75
CA PRO A 65 20.98 -3.57 2.01
C PRO A 65 20.74 -2.59 3.17
N ARG A 66 20.32 -1.36 2.87
CA ARG A 66 19.95 -0.32 3.84
C ARG A 66 18.59 -0.54 4.52
N ASP A 67 17.86 -1.61 4.16
CA ASP A 67 16.59 -1.98 4.79
C ASP A 67 16.75 -2.56 6.21
N THR A 68 17.96 -2.90 6.64
CA THR A 68 18.26 -3.41 7.98
C THR A 68 18.77 -2.27 8.86
N LEU A 69 17.97 -1.95 9.89
CA LEU A 69 18.42 -1.05 10.95
C LEU A 69 19.30 -1.81 11.95
N ASP A 70 20.28 -1.12 12.51
CA ASP A 70 21.11 -1.65 13.59
C ASP A 70 20.25 -2.15 14.79
N ALA A 71 20.85 -3.03 15.58
CA ALA A 71 20.13 -3.67 16.70
C ALA A 71 19.72 -2.67 17.79
N VAL A 72 20.45 -1.56 17.93
CA VAL A 72 20.16 -0.50 18.92
C VAL A 72 19.77 0.78 18.17
N LEU A 73 18.54 1.21 18.37
CA LEU A 73 18.01 2.45 17.80
C LEU A 73 18.02 3.55 18.84
N THR A 74 18.45 4.75 18.45
CA THR A 74 18.41 5.97 19.25
C THR A 74 17.65 7.07 18.52
N PRO A 75 17.24 8.15 19.20
CA PRO A 75 16.58 9.29 18.57
C PRO A 75 17.40 9.91 17.41
N GLU A 76 18.73 9.83 17.49
CA GLU A 76 19.66 10.34 16.50
C GLU A 76 19.86 9.40 15.30
N THR A 77 19.39 8.14 15.42
CA THR A 77 19.50 7.17 14.32
C THR A 77 18.84 7.73 13.08
N VAL A 78 19.61 7.78 11.99
CA VAL A 78 19.15 8.21 10.67
C VAL A 78 18.65 7.00 9.89
N VAL A 79 17.44 7.07 9.38
CA VAL A 79 16.88 6.10 8.46
C VAL A 79 16.69 6.72 7.07
N HIS A 80 16.79 5.89 6.05
CA HIS A 80 16.70 6.33 4.65
C HIS A 80 15.44 5.72 4.01
N PRO A 81 14.35 6.50 3.88
CA PRO A 81 13.16 6.01 3.20
C PRO A 81 13.43 5.59 1.73
N PRO A 82 12.87 4.47 1.26
CA PRO A 82 11.90 3.62 1.93
C PRO A 82 12.54 2.70 2.99
N GLN A 83 12.07 2.78 4.23
CA GLN A 83 12.54 1.98 5.35
C GLN A 83 11.52 0.89 5.72
N ARG A 84 11.99 -0.35 5.91
CA ARG A 84 11.13 -1.43 6.39
C ARG A 84 10.67 -1.16 7.83
N LEU A 85 9.38 -1.37 8.06
CA LEU A 85 8.78 -1.24 9.39
C LEU A 85 9.07 -2.51 10.21
N THR A 86 10.31 -2.61 10.70
CA THR A 86 10.81 -3.75 11.45
C THR A 86 10.25 -3.79 12.87
N ARG A 87 10.45 -4.93 13.57
CA ARG A 87 10.09 -5.05 14.99
C ARG A 87 10.93 -4.10 15.85
N ALA A 88 12.23 -3.95 15.56
CA ALA A 88 13.12 -3.02 16.28
C ALA A 88 12.61 -1.58 16.16
N LEU A 89 12.25 -1.14 14.95
CA LEU A 89 11.67 0.19 14.74
C LEU A 89 10.34 0.36 15.47
N ARG A 90 9.50 -0.66 15.51
CA ARG A 90 8.25 -0.64 16.29
C ARG A 90 8.52 -0.48 17.79
N THR A 91 9.43 -1.30 18.34
CA THR A 91 9.80 -1.23 19.77
C THR A 91 10.32 0.16 20.13
N PHE A 92 11.24 0.71 19.33
CA PHE A 92 11.74 2.08 19.53
C PHE A 92 10.59 3.11 19.54
N MET A 93 9.69 3.05 18.58
CA MET A 93 8.57 3.99 18.49
C MET A 93 7.59 3.82 19.65
N GLU A 94 7.33 2.58 20.10
CA GLU A 94 6.47 2.31 21.26
C GLU A 94 7.08 2.84 22.57
N GLU A 95 8.39 2.76 22.71
CA GLU A 95 9.12 3.31 23.88
C GLU A 95 9.04 4.84 23.95
N HIS A 96 9.11 5.53 22.81
CA HIS A 96 9.13 7.00 22.76
C HIS A 96 7.74 7.63 22.57
N CYS A 97 6.82 6.93 21.96
CA CYS A 97 5.46 7.41 21.67
C CYS A 97 4.40 6.85 22.63
N GLY A 98 4.75 5.80 23.38
CA GLY A 98 3.84 5.11 24.30
C GLY A 98 3.09 3.93 23.66
N PRO A 99 2.33 3.16 24.49
CA PRO A 99 1.69 1.90 24.09
C PRO A 99 0.58 2.07 23.04
N GLY A 100 0.15 3.31 22.78
CA GLY A 100 -0.82 3.62 21.71
C GLY A 100 -0.21 3.76 20.31
N PHE A 101 1.12 3.62 20.17
CA PHE A 101 1.77 3.77 18.88
C PHE A 101 1.31 2.73 17.86
N ARG A 102 1.11 3.19 16.66
CA ARG A 102 0.83 2.35 15.49
C ARG A 102 1.44 2.97 14.23
N PHE A 103 1.90 2.14 13.33
CA PHE A 103 2.25 2.59 12.00
C PHE A 103 0.96 2.89 11.21
N ASP A 104 0.39 4.07 11.46
CA ASP A 104 -0.75 4.59 10.74
C ASP A 104 -0.36 5.04 9.32
N ARG A 105 -1.26 5.75 8.64
CA ARG A 105 -1.02 6.28 7.31
C ARG A 105 0.17 7.21 7.27
N HIS A 106 0.24 8.18 8.20
CA HIS A 106 1.28 9.19 8.22
C HIS A 106 2.66 8.58 8.45
N MET A 107 2.74 7.62 9.39
CA MET A 107 3.98 6.89 9.64
C MET A 107 4.41 6.02 8.45
N ARG A 108 3.46 5.36 7.77
CA ARG A 108 3.77 4.57 6.58
C ARG A 108 4.21 5.44 5.40
N GLU A 109 3.64 6.63 5.26
CA GLU A 109 4.05 7.60 4.25
C GLU A 109 5.44 8.16 4.56
N LEU A 110 5.70 8.49 5.85
CA LEU A 110 6.98 9.01 6.32
C LEU A 110 8.15 8.03 6.08
N PHE A 111 7.94 6.76 6.40
CA PHE A 111 8.94 5.70 6.19
C PHE A 111 8.88 5.08 4.79
N GLY A 112 7.94 5.46 3.97
CA GLY A 112 7.72 4.92 2.63
C GLY A 112 8.48 5.66 1.53
N SER A 113 8.43 5.12 0.31
CA SER A 113 9.03 5.75 -0.88
C SER A 113 8.43 7.10 -1.25
N GLY A 114 7.23 7.40 -0.75
CA GLY A 114 6.53 8.68 -0.96
C GLY A 114 6.93 9.79 -0.01
N SER A 115 7.86 9.57 0.93
CA SER A 115 8.24 10.56 1.94
C SER A 115 8.90 11.81 1.35
N GLY A 116 9.55 11.68 0.20
CA GLY A 116 10.37 12.76 -0.42
C GLY A 116 11.63 13.13 0.40
N ARG A 117 11.97 12.33 1.42
CA ARG A 117 13.15 12.51 2.25
C ARG A 117 14.23 11.50 1.90
N SER A 118 15.47 11.96 1.79
CA SER A 118 16.65 11.10 1.68
C SER A 118 17.05 10.54 3.04
N ASP A 119 16.82 11.31 4.10
CA ASP A 119 17.21 11.03 5.49
C ASP A 119 16.09 11.46 6.44
N LEU A 120 15.91 10.67 7.49
CA LEU A 120 14.94 10.91 8.53
C LEU A 120 15.54 10.47 9.87
N ARG A 121 15.67 11.39 10.82
CA ARG A 121 16.02 11.03 12.20
C ARG A 121 14.82 10.41 12.88
N LEU A 122 15.04 9.42 13.73
CA LEU A 122 13.95 8.79 14.47
C LEU A 122 13.28 9.77 15.46
N ALA A 123 14.01 10.77 15.99
CA ALA A 123 13.42 11.87 16.74
C ALA A 123 12.37 12.63 15.93
N ASP A 124 12.65 12.94 14.66
CA ASP A 124 11.69 13.63 13.77
C ASP A 124 10.44 12.76 13.53
N ALA A 125 10.62 11.43 13.48
CA ALA A 125 9.50 10.50 13.32
C ALA A 125 8.59 10.49 14.56
N VAL A 126 9.16 10.57 15.75
CA VAL A 126 8.42 10.73 17.01
C VAL A 126 7.63 12.02 17.01
N ASP A 127 8.24 13.14 16.60
CA ASP A 127 7.56 14.43 16.50
C ASP A 127 6.42 14.44 15.50
N VAL A 128 6.60 13.76 14.37
CA VAL A 128 5.53 13.60 13.36
C VAL A 128 4.37 12.81 13.96
N TRP A 129 4.64 11.72 14.69
CA TRP A 129 3.60 10.94 15.35
C TRP A 129 2.75 11.80 16.29
N PHE A 130 3.36 12.56 17.22
CA PHE A 130 2.62 13.39 18.16
C PHE A 130 1.79 14.49 17.49
N ARG A 131 2.21 14.96 16.32
CA ARG A 131 1.44 15.96 15.55
C ARG A 131 0.27 15.38 14.78
N THR A 132 0.35 14.11 14.38
CA THR A 132 -0.61 13.53 13.42
C THR A 132 -1.48 12.43 14.00
N ARG A 133 -1.17 11.91 15.22
CA ARG A 133 -1.89 10.78 15.82
C ARG A 133 -3.38 11.00 16.04
N ASP A 134 -3.77 12.25 16.24
CA ASP A 134 -5.16 12.66 16.52
C ASP A 134 -5.87 13.15 15.24
N GLU A 135 -5.19 13.17 14.10
CA GLU A 135 -5.81 13.49 12.82
C GLU A 135 -6.79 12.38 12.40
N PRO A 136 -7.99 12.74 11.95
CA PRO A 136 -8.96 11.75 11.49
C PRO A 136 -8.38 10.91 10.35
N ALA A 137 -8.60 9.61 10.41
CA ALA A 137 -8.18 8.67 9.37
C ALA A 137 -9.09 8.81 8.12
N ASP A 138 -9.04 9.95 7.47
CA ASP A 138 -10.02 10.37 6.47
C ASP A 138 -9.99 9.58 5.16
N VAL A 139 -8.90 8.90 4.84
CA VAL A 139 -8.83 8.18 3.57
C VAL A 139 -8.11 6.85 3.73
N ILE A 140 -8.87 5.76 3.63
CA ILE A 140 -8.27 4.44 3.42
C ILE A 140 -7.65 4.45 2.01
N ASP A 141 -6.35 4.15 1.93
CA ASP A 141 -5.61 4.04 0.66
C ASP A 141 -6.40 3.15 -0.31
N PRO A 142 -6.59 3.58 -1.57
CA PRO A 142 -7.24 2.78 -2.62
C PRO A 142 -6.70 1.36 -2.76
N VAL A 143 -5.43 1.11 -2.38
CA VAL A 143 -4.82 -0.22 -2.34
C VAL A 143 -5.54 -1.16 -1.37
N PHE A 144 -6.16 -0.63 -0.31
CA PHE A 144 -6.93 -1.40 0.67
C PHE A 144 -8.43 -1.46 0.32
N GLU A 145 -8.74 -1.82 -0.89
CA GLU A 145 -10.11 -1.85 -1.44
C GLU A 145 -11.07 -2.67 -0.57
N TYR A 146 -10.64 -3.80 -0.02
CA TYR A 146 -11.43 -4.59 0.91
C TYR A 146 -11.77 -3.81 2.18
N ASN A 147 -10.79 -3.14 2.79
CA ASN A 147 -11.01 -2.38 4.02
C ASN A 147 -11.96 -1.19 3.80
N ARG A 148 -11.83 -0.52 2.64
CA ARG A 148 -12.74 0.55 2.23
C ARG A 148 -14.15 0.00 2.05
N PHE A 149 -14.30 -1.10 1.31
CA PHE A 149 -15.60 -1.76 1.13
C PHE A 149 -16.24 -2.13 2.46
N VAL A 150 -15.49 -2.75 3.37
CA VAL A 150 -16.00 -3.16 4.71
C VAL A 150 -16.49 -1.95 5.49
N ARG A 151 -15.73 -0.85 5.49
CA ARG A 151 -16.14 0.38 6.18
C ARG A 151 -17.43 0.94 5.58
N ASP A 152 -17.47 1.09 4.26
CA ASP A 152 -18.59 1.68 3.54
C ASP A 152 -19.83 0.79 3.65
N TRP A 153 -19.66 -0.54 3.59
CA TRP A 153 -20.75 -1.49 3.81
C TRP A 153 -21.34 -1.37 5.22
N ARG A 154 -20.49 -1.35 6.25
CA ARG A 154 -20.94 -1.25 7.64
C ARG A 154 -21.59 0.09 7.97
N SER A 155 -21.22 1.16 7.29
CA SER A 155 -21.86 2.47 7.47
C SER A 155 -23.32 2.47 7.00
N THR A 156 -23.64 1.66 5.99
CA THR A 156 -25.00 1.51 5.43
C THR A 156 -25.77 0.33 6.01
N HIS A 157 -25.07 -0.63 6.65
CA HIS A 157 -25.65 -1.81 7.27
C HIS A 157 -25.16 -1.96 8.73
N PRO A 158 -25.64 -1.11 9.66
CA PRO A 158 -25.27 -1.17 11.06
C PRO A 158 -25.67 -2.53 11.65
N GLY A 159 -24.73 -3.24 12.28
CA GLY A 159 -25.00 -4.54 12.89
C GLY A 159 -24.87 -5.75 11.96
N ALA A 160 -24.51 -5.56 10.69
CA ALA A 160 -24.29 -6.68 9.76
C ALA A 160 -23.23 -7.66 10.29
N ALA A 161 -23.55 -8.95 10.24
CA ALA A 161 -22.63 -10.01 10.63
C ALA A 161 -21.41 -10.06 9.67
N HIS A 162 -20.27 -10.50 10.18
CA HIS A 162 -19.06 -10.58 9.34
C HIS A 162 -19.23 -11.45 8.08
N ALA A 163 -20.03 -12.52 8.19
CA ALA A 163 -20.36 -13.41 7.07
C ALA A 163 -21.09 -12.67 5.93
N GLU A 164 -22.01 -11.75 6.26
CA GLU A 164 -22.74 -10.93 5.29
C GLU A 164 -21.79 -9.96 4.57
N VAL A 165 -20.89 -9.32 5.31
CA VAL A 165 -19.85 -8.44 4.72
C VAL A 165 -18.98 -9.21 3.74
N VAL A 166 -18.56 -10.44 4.09
CA VAL A 166 -17.75 -11.30 3.22
C VAL A 166 -18.52 -11.74 1.98
N ALA A 167 -19.82 -12.08 2.12
CA ALA A 167 -20.66 -12.44 0.98
C ALA A 167 -20.84 -11.26 0.02
N ALA A 168 -21.15 -10.08 0.55
CA ALA A 168 -21.26 -8.85 -0.22
C ALA A 168 -19.93 -8.46 -0.92
N TRP A 169 -18.81 -8.63 -0.24
CA TRP A 169 -17.49 -8.43 -0.84
C TRP A 169 -17.22 -9.39 -2.01
N ARG A 170 -17.60 -10.67 -1.86
CA ARG A 170 -17.44 -11.65 -2.95
C ARG A 170 -18.27 -11.26 -4.17
N ALA A 171 -19.51 -10.80 -3.99
CA ALA A 171 -20.34 -10.29 -5.08
C ALA A 171 -19.71 -9.03 -5.71
N HIS A 172 -19.28 -8.06 -4.89
CA HIS A 172 -18.64 -6.83 -5.37
C HIS A 172 -17.39 -7.08 -6.21
N ARG A 173 -16.50 -7.96 -5.77
CA ARG A 173 -15.26 -8.26 -6.51
C ARG A 173 -15.48 -9.09 -7.78
N SER A 174 -16.63 -9.77 -7.90
CA SER A 174 -17.00 -10.57 -9.06
C SER A 174 -17.73 -9.76 -10.13
N ALA A 175 -17.98 -8.47 -9.88
CA ALA A 175 -18.55 -7.55 -10.86
C ALA A 175 -17.42 -6.79 -11.59
N PRO A 176 -17.58 -6.48 -12.89
CA PRO A 176 -16.66 -5.62 -13.61
C PRO A 176 -16.72 -4.20 -13.01
N ARG A 177 -15.59 -3.51 -13.04
CA ARG A 177 -15.52 -2.11 -12.63
C ARG A 177 -15.89 -1.22 -13.80
N ASP A 178 -16.85 -0.34 -13.61
CA ASP A 178 -17.25 0.65 -14.63
C ASP A 178 -16.14 1.67 -14.91
N ARG A 179 -15.11 1.69 -14.08
CA ARG A 179 -13.97 2.59 -14.22
C ARG A 179 -12.68 1.82 -13.96
N PRO A 180 -11.69 1.84 -14.87
CA PRO A 180 -10.38 1.26 -14.62
C PRO A 180 -9.81 1.87 -13.33
N ALA A 181 -9.21 1.02 -12.48
CA ALA A 181 -8.49 1.50 -11.32
C ALA A 181 -7.48 2.53 -11.82
N ARG A 182 -7.59 3.77 -11.34
CA ARG A 182 -6.63 4.82 -11.70
C ARG A 182 -5.25 4.27 -11.37
N SER A 183 -4.44 4.11 -12.40
CA SER A 183 -3.03 3.78 -12.26
C SER A 183 -2.45 4.72 -11.21
N HIS A 184 -1.78 4.16 -10.22
CA HIS A 184 -1.12 4.90 -9.15
C HIS A 184 0.04 5.67 -9.78
N HIS A 185 -0.26 6.81 -10.37
CA HIS A 185 0.77 7.81 -10.64
C HIS A 185 1.09 8.42 -9.27
N PRO A 186 2.35 8.35 -8.83
CA PRO A 186 2.76 9.10 -7.65
C PRO A 186 2.42 10.57 -7.94
N ARG A 187 1.57 11.16 -7.09
CA ARG A 187 1.28 12.58 -7.20
C ARG A 187 2.60 13.34 -7.04
N PRO A 188 2.96 14.23 -7.99
CA PRO A 188 4.02 15.20 -7.76
C PRO A 188 3.48 16.22 -6.76
N GLY A 189 3.81 16.03 -5.51
CA GLY A 189 3.36 16.92 -4.44
C GLY A 189 3.42 16.18 -3.12
N GLY A 190 4.57 16.28 -2.44
CA GLY A 190 4.71 15.81 -1.06
C GLY A 190 3.66 16.42 -0.13
N PRO A 191 3.41 15.78 1.02
CA PRO A 191 2.37 16.18 1.96
C PRO A 191 2.49 17.65 2.35
N ARG A 192 1.36 18.33 2.54
CA ARG A 192 1.27 19.78 2.85
C ARG A 192 2.14 20.21 4.04
N TRP A 193 2.44 19.31 4.97
CA TRP A 193 3.30 19.57 6.12
C TRP A 193 4.79 19.70 5.75
N ALA A 194 5.25 19.17 4.62
CA ALA A 194 6.64 19.29 4.18
C ALA A 194 7.03 20.71 3.73
N ARG A 195 6.07 21.62 3.59
CA ARG A 195 6.30 23.02 3.14
C ARG A 195 6.37 24.07 4.25
N GLY A 196 6.40 23.65 5.50
CA GLY A 196 6.43 24.56 6.64
C GLY A 196 7.78 24.60 7.34
N ARG A 197 8.51 25.68 7.08
CA ARG A 197 9.63 26.27 7.80
C ARG A 197 11.04 25.95 7.34
N LEU A 198 11.47 26.75 6.37
CA LEU A 198 12.76 27.42 6.41
C LEU A 198 12.47 28.91 6.62
N ARG A 199 12.38 29.37 7.85
CA ARG A 199 12.63 30.77 8.22
C ARG A 199 13.46 30.77 9.51
N ARG A 200 14.73 31.12 9.33
CA ARG A 200 15.79 31.65 10.22
C ARG A 200 15.89 30.99 11.59
#